data_3c71c2fa5f4d4e95884cb0b7ee532cf0
#
_entry.id   3c71c2fa5f4d4e95884cb0b7ee532cf0
#
_cell.length_a   1.000
_cell.length_b   1.000
_cell.length_c   1.000
_cell.angle_alpha   90.00
_cell.angle_beta   90.00
_cell.angle_gamma   90.00
#
_symmetry.space_group_name_H-M   'P 1'
#
loop_
_entity.id
_entity.type
_entity.pdbx_description
1 polymer ?
#
loop_
_entity_poly.entity_id
_entity_poly.type
_entity_poly.pdbx_seq_one_letter_code
_entity_poly.pdbx_strand_id
1 'polypeptide(L)'
;MLSYGTNITSQADRLTCITLEQLHQMLLHPETAVENTLRQLRIIRTIDAKQYARVKRTLPYVVCAKFEPSFRCIENFVSTDSFCLDIDHLMEKGLDLLDVRRRVEKDPQVALTFVSPSGDGLKVFFRMAERCTDAGLYTLFYKSFVAQFSFENGLEQVIDDRTCDVSRACFLSIDPQAFYRPQSIPIDWHACLPENNPSDLFDLKHKQEQTLESAAQPEELFGGDPDDAAMKHIREML
;
A
#
# COMPACT_ATOMS: atom_id res chain seq x y z
N MET A 1 -2.44 0.33 15.59
CA MET A 1 -2.11 1.77 15.61
C MET A 1 -1.48 2.16 14.29
N LEU A 2 -1.87 3.32 13.66
CA LEU A 2 -1.37 3.73 12.35
C LEU A 2 -0.47 4.96 12.50
N SER A 3 0.49 5.12 11.58
CA SER A 3 1.29 6.33 11.43
C SER A 3 0.72 7.18 10.29
N TYR A 4 0.33 8.42 10.57
CA TYR A 4 -0.25 9.37 9.62
C TYR A 4 0.79 10.41 9.19
N GLY A 5 0.91 10.63 7.89
CA GLY A 5 1.78 11.62 7.27
C GLY A 5 1.03 12.49 6.26
N THR A 6 1.58 13.66 5.98
CA THR A 6 0.96 14.65 5.10
C THR A 6 1.71 14.88 3.79
N ASN A 7 2.98 14.48 3.71
CA ASN A 7 3.81 14.70 2.52
C ASN A 7 4.74 13.51 2.26
N ILE A 8 4.27 12.56 1.47
CA ILE A 8 5.01 11.32 1.18
C ILE A 8 6.35 11.55 0.47
N THR A 9 6.55 12.71 -0.17
CA THR A 9 7.78 13.03 -0.89
C THR A 9 8.84 13.69 0.00
N SER A 10 8.49 14.09 1.21
CA SER A 10 9.41 14.68 2.17
C SER A 10 10.00 13.61 3.09
N GLN A 11 11.31 13.51 3.15
CA GLN A 11 12.00 12.68 4.14
C GLN A 11 11.89 13.24 5.57
N ALA A 12 11.50 14.50 5.70
CA ALA A 12 11.28 15.18 7.00
C ALA A 12 9.80 15.19 7.41
N ASP A 13 8.92 14.42 6.72
CA ASP A 13 7.51 14.29 7.11
C ASP A 13 7.39 13.50 8.41
N ARG A 14 7.21 14.22 9.51
CA ARG A 14 7.10 13.63 10.84
C ARG A 14 5.72 13.00 11.03
N LEU A 15 5.71 11.70 11.21
CA LEU A 15 4.48 10.92 11.35
C LEU A 15 3.83 11.14 12.72
N THR A 16 2.50 11.22 12.74
CA THR A 16 1.68 11.25 13.94
C THR A 16 0.90 9.95 14.09
N CYS A 17 0.66 9.56 15.34
CA CYS A 17 -0.04 8.30 15.62
C CYS A 17 -1.55 8.50 15.59
N ILE A 18 -2.27 7.67 14.85
CA ILE A 18 -3.75 7.65 14.81
C ILE A 18 -4.29 6.24 14.97
N THR A 19 -5.57 6.12 15.34
CA THR A 19 -6.31 4.87 15.40
C THR A 19 -7.08 4.59 14.10
N LEU A 20 -7.56 3.35 13.90
CA LEU A 20 -8.48 3.02 12.80
C LEU A 20 -9.79 3.81 12.88
N GLU A 21 -10.26 4.10 14.08
CA GLU A 21 -11.45 4.93 14.31
C GLU A 21 -11.22 6.37 13.84
N GLN A 22 -10.08 6.96 14.18
CA GLN A 22 -9.72 8.29 13.69
C GLN A 22 -9.59 8.32 12.17
N LEU A 23 -8.95 7.29 11.57
CA LEU A 23 -8.91 7.16 10.12
C LEU A 23 -10.32 7.09 9.52
N HIS A 24 -11.22 6.29 10.11
CA HIS A 24 -12.61 6.21 9.68
C HIS A 24 -13.31 7.58 9.72
N GLN A 25 -13.14 8.36 10.80
CA GLN A 25 -13.70 9.70 10.88
C GLN A 25 -13.15 10.65 9.81
N MET A 26 -11.85 10.56 9.49
CA MET A 26 -11.24 11.35 8.41
C MET A 26 -11.79 11.00 7.02
N LEU A 27 -12.19 9.75 6.80
CA LEU A 27 -12.80 9.29 5.55
C LEU A 27 -14.25 9.79 5.39
N LEU A 28 -14.99 9.84 6.50
CA LEU A 28 -16.38 10.33 6.54
C LEU A 28 -16.44 11.87 6.44
N HIS A 29 -15.49 12.56 7.07
CA HIS A 29 -15.43 14.01 7.22
C HIS A 29 -14.07 14.55 6.79
N PRO A 30 -13.74 14.49 5.48
CA PRO A 30 -12.46 14.92 4.98
C PRO A 30 -12.32 16.45 5.07
N GLU A 31 -11.08 16.91 5.20
CA GLU A 31 -10.75 18.31 5.02
C GLU A 31 -11.06 18.76 3.58
N THR A 32 -11.56 20.00 3.42
CA THR A 32 -11.93 20.56 2.10
C THR A 32 -10.77 20.47 1.08
N ALA A 33 -9.52 20.65 1.52
CA ALA A 33 -8.35 20.55 0.65
C ALA A 33 -8.17 19.12 0.10
N VAL A 34 -8.35 18.10 0.94
CA VAL A 34 -8.29 16.69 0.54
C VAL A 34 -9.43 16.36 -0.41
N GLU A 35 -10.64 16.83 -0.12
CA GLU A 35 -11.81 16.63 -0.98
C GLU A 35 -11.58 17.21 -2.38
N ASN A 36 -11.14 18.46 -2.48
CA ASN A 36 -10.85 19.10 -3.77
C ASN A 36 -9.76 18.35 -4.56
N THR A 37 -8.70 17.93 -3.89
CA THR A 37 -7.62 17.14 -4.50
C THR A 37 -8.14 15.82 -5.07
N LEU A 38 -9.00 15.12 -4.33
CA LEU A 38 -9.58 13.83 -4.77
C LEU A 38 -10.55 13.99 -5.93
N ARG A 39 -11.38 15.03 -5.92
CA ARG A 39 -12.25 15.35 -7.07
C ARG A 39 -11.42 15.59 -8.34
N GLN A 40 -10.37 16.40 -8.25
CA GLN A 40 -9.43 16.64 -9.33
C GLN A 40 -8.75 15.35 -9.79
N LEU A 41 -8.27 14.54 -8.85
CA LEU A 41 -7.57 13.29 -9.11
C LEU A 41 -8.42 12.30 -9.93
N ARG A 42 -9.70 12.15 -9.58
CA ARG A 42 -10.63 11.26 -10.27
C ARG A 42 -10.89 11.70 -11.72
N ILE A 43 -10.87 13.00 -11.99
CA ILE A 43 -10.98 13.54 -13.36
C ILE A 43 -9.71 13.27 -14.16
N ILE A 44 -8.54 13.57 -13.58
CA ILE A 44 -7.24 13.44 -14.24
C ILE A 44 -6.91 11.98 -14.56
N ARG A 45 -7.38 11.02 -13.77
CA ARG A 45 -7.09 9.58 -13.91
C ARG A 45 -7.28 9.07 -15.34
N THR A 46 -8.34 9.51 -16.02
CA THR A 46 -8.69 9.05 -17.37
C THR A 46 -7.99 9.83 -18.46
N ILE A 47 -7.29 10.93 -18.12
CA ILE A 47 -6.72 11.88 -19.09
C ILE A 47 -5.18 11.77 -19.11
N ASP A 48 -4.54 11.77 -17.95
CA ASP A 48 -3.09 11.84 -17.81
C ASP A 48 -2.59 11.03 -16.59
N ALA A 49 -2.03 9.86 -16.85
CA ALA A 49 -1.51 8.97 -15.80
C ALA A 49 -0.31 9.58 -15.04
N LYS A 50 0.53 10.39 -15.69
CA LYS A 50 1.68 11.04 -15.02
C LYS A 50 1.21 12.13 -14.06
N GLN A 51 0.28 12.95 -14.51
CA GLN A 51 -0.32 13.98 -13.66
C GLN A 51 -1.11 13.35 -12.52
N TYR A 52 -1.85 12.26 -12.77
CA TYR A 52 -2.52 11.48 -11.74
C TYR A 52 -1.54 11.03 -10.65
N ALA A 53 -0.44 10.40 -11.01
CA ALA A 53 0.57 9.93 -10.06
C ALA A 53 1.18 11.10 -9.26
N ARG A 54 1.42 12.25 -9.88
CA ARG A 54 1.92 13.45 -9.23
C ARG A 54 0.93 14.02 -8.22
N VAL A 55 -0.33 14.18 -8.60
CA VAL A 55 -1.37 14.73 -7.72
C VAL A 55 -1.69 13.74 -6.58
N LYS A 56 -1.71 12.42 -6.85
CA LYS A 56 -1.91 11.39 -5.81
C LYS A 56 -0.88 11.52 -4.67
N ARG A 57 0.36 11.89 -4.98
CA ARG A 57 1.43 12.07 -3.97
C ARG A 57 1.25 13.29 -3.06
N THR A 58 0.33 14.20 -3.38
CA THR A 58 0.01 15.35 -2.50
C THR A 58 -1.06 15.02 -1.48
N LEU A 59 -1.70 13.84 -1.55
CA LEU A 59 -2.66 13.40 -0.55
C LEU A 59 -1.95 13.01 0.74
N PRO A 60 -2.56 13.26 1.90
CA PRO A 60 -2.17 12.64 3.14
C PRO A 60 -2.23 11.11 3.04
N TYR A 61 -1.49 10.43 3.91
CA TYR A 61 -1.40 8.98 3.88
C TYR A 61 -1.28 8.38 5.30
N VAL A 62 -1.56 7.10 5.39
CA VAL A 62 -1.29 6.30 6.59
C VAL A 62 -0.37 5.13 6.27
N VAL A 63 0.36 4.68 7.27
CA VAL A 63 1.16 3.45 7.24
C VAL A 63 0.75 2.59 8.41
N CYS A 64 0.58 1.28 8.19
CA CYS A 64 0.19 0.32 9.23
C CYS A 64 1.35 -0.08 10.16
N ALA A 65 2.29 0.83 10.41
CA ALA A 65 3.46 0.55 11.21
C ALA A 65 3.83 1.73 12.11
N LYS A 66 4.55 1.44 13.20
CA LYS A 66 5.20 2.41 14.07
C LYS A 66 6.66 2.56 13.67
N PHE A 67 7.16 3.80 13.66
CA PHE A 67 8.55 4.14 13.33
C PHE A 67 9.19 4.92 14.48
N GLU A 68 10.49 4.67 14.74
CA GLU A 68 11.30 5.42 15.71
C GLU A 68 12.72 5.60 15.16
N PRO A 69 13.15 6.83 14.85
CA PRO A 69 12.37 8.09 14.94
C PRO A 69 11.16 8.09 13.99
N SER A 70 10.16 8.96 14.26
CA SER A 70 8.84 8.98 13.62
C SER A 70 8.88 9.45 12.16
N PHE A 71 9.72 8.85 11.33
CA PHE A 71 9.84 9.08 9.90
C PHE A 71 9.66 7.75 9.15
N ARG A 72 8.94 7.77 8.03
CA ARG A 72 8.67 6.60 7.21
C ARG A 72 9.94 6.10 6.51
N CYS A 73 10.60 5.13 7.13
CA CYS A 73 11.78 4.46 6.61
C CYS A 73 11.81 3.02 7.17
N ILE A 74 12.27 2.06 6.41
CA ILE A 74 12.34 0.65 6.87
C ILE A 74 13.28 0.51 8.07
N GLU A 75 14.37 1.27 8.07
CA GLU A 75 15.37 1.29 9.14
C GLU A 75 14.80 1.80 10.47
N ASN A 76 13.74 2.59 10.42
CA ASN A 76 13.03 3.13 11.57
C ASN A 76 11.86 2.26 12.04
N PHE A 77 11.59 1.14 11.36
CA PHE A 77 10.48 0.25 11.70
C PHE A 77 10.64 -0.31 13.11
N VAL A 78 9.58 -0.19 13.90
CA VAL A 78 9.53 -0.72 15.27
C VAL A 78 8.59 -1.91 15.35
N SER A 79 7.37 -1.74 14.84
CA SER A 79 6.34 -2.79 14.92
C SER A 79 5.10 -2.43 14.11
N THR A 80 4.30 -3.46 13.83
CA THR A 80 2.93 -3.30 13.32
C THR A 80 1.94 -4.17 14.10
N ASP A 81 0.69 -3.72 14.23
CA ASP A 81 -0.46 -4.44 14.81
C ASP A 81 -1.69 -4.41 13.89
N SER A 82 -1.47 -4.00 12.64
CA SER A 82 -2.50 -3.93 11.61
C SER A 82 -1.86 -3.95 10.23
N PHE A 83 -2.63 -4.27 9.20
CA PHE A 83 -2.18 -4.21 7.80
C PHE A 83 -3.33 -3.85 6.88
N CYS A 84 -2.99 -3.46 5.65
CA CYS A 84 -3.94 -3.02 4.64
C CYS A 84 -3.75 -3.78 3.35
N LEU A 85 -4.81 -4.37 2.80
CA LEU A 85 -4.85 -4.89 1.44
C LEU A 85 -5.26 -3.79 0.47
N ASP A 86 -4.69 -3.83 -0.71
CA ASP A 86 -4.98 -2.96 -1.83
C ASP A 86 -5.65 -3.75 -2.95
N ILE A 87 -6.95 -3.52 -3.16
CA ILE A 87 -7.75 -4.08 -4.24
C ILE A 87 -7.90 -2.98 -5.28
N ASP A 88 -7.29 -3.12 -6.44
CA ASP A 88 -7.28 -2.09 -7.48
C ASP A 88 -7.77 -2.66 -8.84
N HIS A 89 -8.08 -1.77 -9.79
CA HIS A 89 -8.44 -2.12 -11.18
C HIS A 89 -9.70 -2.99 -11.33
N LEU A 90 -10.70 -2.81 -10.46
CA LEU A 90 -11.91 -3.62 -10.47
C LEU A 90 -12.67 -3.52 -11.81
N MET A 91 -12.83 -2.29 -12.34
CA MET A 91 -13.54 -2.06 -13.61
C MET A 91 -12.84 -2.72 -14.79
N GLU A 92 -11.51 -2.71 -14.84
CA GLU A 92 -10.72 -3.34 -15.92
C GLU A 92 -10.91 -4.85 -15.93
N LYS A 93 -11.23 -5.45 -14.79
CA LYS A 93 -11.49 -6.89 -14.63
C LYS A 93 -12.97 -7.24 -14.65
N GLY A 94 -13.85 -6.27 -14.94
CA GLY A 94 -15.28 -6.48 -15.01
C GLY A 94 -15.94 -6.78 -13.65
N LEU A 95 -15.29 -6.38 -12.55
CA LEU A 95 -15.81 -6.56 -11.19
C LEU A 95 -16.54 -5.29 -10.74
N ASP A 96 -17.74 -5.48 -10.16
CA ASP A 96 -18.49 -4.38 -9.55
C ASP A 96 -17.93 -4.07 -8.15
N LEU A 97 -17.61 -2.81 -7.91
CA LEU A 97 -17.02 -2.34 -6.66
C LEU A 97 -17.92 -2.60 -5.45
N LEU A 98 -19.25 -2.41 -5.60
CA LEU A 98 -20.20 -2.61 -4.51
C LEU A 98 -20.38 -4.10 -4.18
N ASP A 99 -20.30 -4.96 -5.19
CA ASP A 99 -20.38 -6.40 -4.98
C ASP A 99 -19.13 -6.94 -4.29
N VAL A 100 -17.94 -6.50 -4.71
CA VAL A 100 -16.67 -6.82 -4.05
C VAL A 100 -16.69 -6.32 -2.61
N ARG A 101 -17.11 -5.07 -2.40
CA ARG A 101 -17.21 -4.46 -1.08
C ARG A 101 -18.12 -5.27 -0.14
N ARG A 102 -19.33 -5.59 -0.59
CA ARG A 102 -20.30 -6.39 0.19
C ARG A 102 -19.77 -7.78 0.55
N ARG A 103 -18.98 -8.40 -0.34
CA ARG A 103 -18.36 -9.70 -0.12
C ARG A 103 -17.28 -9.60 0.94
N VAL A 104 -16.35 -8.67 0.79
CA VAL A 104 -15.24 -8.44 1.71
C VAL A 104 -15.72 -8.03 3.11
N GLU A 105 -16.72 -7.16 3.21
CA GLU A 105 -17.25 -6.68 4.49
C GLU A 105 -18.03 -7.75 5.29
N LYS A 106 -18.39 -8.89 4.67
CA LYS A 106 -18.96 -10.04 5.40
C LYS A 106 -17.94 -10.76 6.25
N ASP A 107 -16.66 -10.69 5.91
CA ASP A 107 -15.60 -11.30 6.71
C ASP A 107 -15.50 -10.60 8.07
N PRO A 108 -15.67 -11.35 9.19
CA PRO A 108 -15.61 -10.78 10.53
C PRO A 108 -14.23 -10.25 10.93
N GLN A 109 -13.19 -10.60 10.21
CA GLN A 109 -11.81 -10.14 10.43
C GLN A 109 -11.57 -8.75 9.85
N VAL A 110 -12.36 -8.32 8.87
CA VAL A 110 -12.25 -6.99 8.26
C VAL A 110 -12.61 -5.91 9.28
N ALA A 111 -11.66 -5.00 9.53
CA ALA A 111 -11.79 -3.92 10.49
C ALA A 111 -12.28 -2.61 9.87
N LEU A 112 -11.78 -2.26 8.68
CA LEU A 112 -12.14 -1.02 7.98
C LEU A 112 -12.06 -1.27 6.48
N THR A 113 -13.05 -0.78 5.70
CA THR A 113 -12.96 -0.69 4.25
C THR A 113 -13.33 0.69 3.75
N PHE A 114 -12.69 1.13 2.69
CA PHE A 114 -13.05 2.36 1.99
C PHE A 114 -12.61 2.33 0.53
N VAL A 115 -13.27 3.13 -0.28
CA VAL A 115 -12.96 3.29 -1.71
C VAL A 115 -11.63 4.00 -1.88
N SER A 116 -10.76 3.45 -2.72
CA SER A 116 -9.43 4.02 -3.00
C SER A 116 -9.51 5.42 -3.62
N PRO A 117 -8.44 6.23 -3.60
CA PRO A 117 -8.42 7.56 -4.21
C PRO A 117 -8.83 7.56 -5.69
N SER A 118 -8.53 6.49 -6.42
CA SER A 118 -8.91 6.32 -7.83
C SER A 118 -10.42 6.19 -8.05
N GLY A 119 -11.16 5.75 -7.03
CA GLY A 119 -12.57 5.42 -7.14
C GLY A 119 -12.88 4.05 -7.76
N ASP A 120 -11.84 3.24 -8.05
CA ASP A 120 -11.92 1.95 -8.75
C ASP A 120 -11.20 0.83 -8.00
N GLY A 121 -11.25 0.89 -6.69
CA GLY A 121 -10.67 -0.11 -5.83
C GLY A 121 -11.06 0.10 -4.39
N LEU A 122 -10.65 -0.82 -3.52
CA LEU A 122 -10.90 -0.81 -2.09
C LEU A 122 -9.60 -0.90 -1.31
N LYS A 123 -9.55 -0.24 -0.19
CA LYS A 123 -8.56 -0.44 0.86
C LYS A 123 -9.21 -1.21 2.00
N VAL A 124 -8.62 -2.33 2.38
CA VAL A 124 -9.18 -3.25 3.38
C VAL A 124 -8.18 -3.42 4.52
N PHE A 125 -8.56 -3.00 5.72
CA PHE A 125 -7.71 -3.04 6.90
C PHE A 125 -8.10 -4.18 7.83
N PHE A 126 -7.08 -4.82 8.37
CA PHE A 126 -7.19 -5.88 9.36
C PHE A 126 -6.39 -5.54 10.60
N ARG A 127 -6.77 -6.14 11.74
CA ARG A 127 -5.97 -6.13 12.98
C ARG A 127 -5.21 -7.43 13.11
N MET A 128 -4.05 -7.37 13.71
CA MET A 128 -3.25 -8.53 14.08
C MET A 128 -3.48 -8.86 15.56
N ALA A 129 -3.55 -10.16 15.89
CA ALA A 129 -3.74 -10.63 17.27
C ALA A 129 -2.54 -10.26 18.14
N GLU A 130 -1.34 -10.38 17.57
CA GLU A 130 -0.08 -10.00 18.20
C GLU A 130 0.68 -9.03 17.33
N ARG A 131 1.49 -8.19 17.98
CA ARG A 131 2.33 -7.21 17.31
C ARG A 131 3.50 -7.90 16.63
N CYS A 132 3.71 -7.62 15.33
CA CYS A 132 4.88 -8.07 14.59
C CYS A 132 5.99 -7.00 14.67
N THR A 133 7.20 -7.41 15.04
CA THR A 133 8.39 -6.55 15.16
C THR A 133 9.47 -6.88 14.13
N ASP A 134 9.24 -7.83 13.26
CA ASP A 134 10.16 -8.28 12.23
C ASP A 134 9.59 -8.00 10.84
N ALA A 135 10.23 -7.12 10.07
CA ALA A 135 9.78 -6.72 8.75
C ALA A 135 9.81 -7.87 7.71
N GLY A 136 10.76 -8.80 7.86
CA GLY A 136 10.85 -9.98 6.98
C GLY A 136 9.71 -10.97 7.25
N LEU A 137 9.43 -11.28 8.53
CA LEU A 137 8.30 -12.13 8.90
C LEU A 137 6.96 -11.50 8.50
N TYR A 138 6.83 -10.17 8.64
CA TYR A 138 5.66 -9.45 8.16
C TYR A 138 5.46 -9.64 6.66
N THR A 139 6.52 -9.54 5.86
CA THR A 139 6.44 -9.72 4.40
C THR A 139 6.00 -11.14 4.03
N LEU A 140 6.51 -12.16 4.70
CA LEU A 140 6.12 -13.56 4.48
C LEU A 140 4.65 -13.78 4.85
N PHE A 141 4.25 -13.32 6.03
CA PHE A 141 2.87 -13.36 6.48
C PHE A 141 1.94 -12.68 5.48
N TYR A 142 2.25 -11.44 5.08
CA TYR A 142 1.41 -10.66 4.18
C TYR A 142 1.17 -11.38 2.84
N LYS A 143 2.23 -11.92 2.23
CA LYS A 143 2.11 -12.66 0.97
C LYS A 143 1.24 -13.92 1.12
N SER A 144 1.42 -14.68 2.20
CA SER A 144 0.63 -15.88 2.47
C SER A 144 -0.83 -15.53 2.69
N PHE A 145 -1.11 -14.50 3.51
CA PHE A 145 -2.46 -14.02 3.76
C PHE A 145 -3.14 -13.51 2.49
N VAL A 146 -2.44 -12.70 1.69
CA VAL A 146 -2.96 -12.19 0.41
C VAL A 146 -3.33 -13.32 -0.53
N ALA A 147 -2.48 -14.33 -0.67
CA ALA A 147 -2.74 -15.48 -1.54
C ALA A 147 -4.00 -16.23 -1.11
N GLN A 148 -4.16 -16.48 0.20
CA GLN A 148 -5.34 -17.15 0.74
C GLN A 148 -6.59 -16.28 0.58
N PHE A 149 -6.54 -15.02 1.05
CA PHE A 149 -7.68 -14.11 1.01
C PHE A 149 -8.16 -13.83 -0.41
N SER A 150 -7.23 -13.64 -1.36
CA SER A 150 -7.58 -13.42 -2.78
C SER A 150 -8.29 -14.63 -3.37
N PHE A 151 -7.79 -15.84 -3.11
CA PHE A 151 -8.40 -17.08 -3.57
C PHE A 151 -9.80 -17.29 -3.00
N GLU A 152 -9.98 -17.13 -1.68
CA GLU A 152 -11.27 -17.28 -1.00
C GLU A 152 -12.33 -16.28 -1.48
N ASN A 153 -11.89 -15.11 -1.94
CA ASN A 153 -12.76 -14.04 -2.40
C ASN A 153 -12.82 -13.90 -3.94
N GLY A 154 -12.10 -14.72 -4.71
CA GLY A 154 -12.03 -14.59 -6.18
C GLY A 154 -11.46 -13.23 -6.61
N LEU A 155 -10.37 -12.78 -5.99
CA LEU A 155 -9.76 -11.47 -6.17
C LEU A 155 -8.29 -11.55 -6.62
N GLU A 156 -7.82 -12.71 -7.09
CA GLU A 156 -6.41 -12.98 -7.43
C GLU A 156 -5.86 -12.05 -8.51
N GLN A 157 -6.73 -11.49 -9.35
CA GLN A 157 -6.32 -10.61 -10.45
C GLN A 157 -6.33 -9.12 -10.08
N VAL A 158 -6.82 -8.76 -8.90
CA VAL A 158 -7.07 -7.37 -8.49
C VAL A 158 -6.43 -6.99 -7.16
N ILE A 159 -5.82 -7.94 -6.44
CA ILE A 159 -5.02 -7.63 -5.25
C ILE A 159 -3.56 -7.50 -5.64
N ASP A 160 -2.92 -6.37 -5.25
CA ASP A 160 -1.49 -6.14 -5.45
C ASP A 160 -0.69 -6.81 -4.31
N ASP A 161 -0.03 -7.94 -4.61
CA ASP A 161 0.84 -8.67 -3.69
C ASP A 161 2.21 -8.01 -3.47
N ARG A 162 2.56 -7.00 -4.29
CA ARG A 162 3.82 -6.24 -4.17
C ARG A 162 3.80 -5.23 -3.04
N THR A 163 2.62 -4.97 -2.46
CA THR A 163 2.45 -4.02 -1.35
C THR A 163 2.79 -4.62 0.01
N CYS A 164 3.76 -5.52 0.07
CA CYS A 164 4.07 -6.37 1.21
C CYS A 164 5.09 -5.78 2.20
N ASP A 165 5.56 -4.56 2.00
CA ASP A 165 6.54 -3.94 2.91
C ASP A 165 5.87 -3.17 4.07
N VAL A 166 6.56 -3.15 5.23
CA VAL A 166 6.06 -2.49 6.46
C VAL A 166 5.95 -0.96 6.34
N SER A 167 6.62 -0.37 5.36
CA SER A 167 6.60 1.08 5.12
C SER A 167 5.57 1.51 4.07
N ARG A 168 4.77 0.57 3.56
CA ARG A 168 3.78 0.84 2.51
C ARG A 168 2.77 1.89 2.93
N ALA A 169 2.70 2.95 2.15
CA ALA A 169 1.77 4.05 2.37
C ALA A 169 0.41 3.79 1.71
N CYS A 170 -0.66 4.00 2.46
CA CYS A 170 -2.02 4.02 1.99
C CYS A 170 -2.52 5.47 1.96
N PHE A 171 -2.77 6.03 0.78
CA PHE A 171 -3.25 7.40 0.64
C PHE A 171 -4.69 7.54 1.14
N LEU A 172 -4.98 8.67 1.80
CA LEU A 172 -6.34 9.02 2.22
C LEU A 172 -7.26 9.13 1.01
N SER A 173 -8.52 8.80 1.26
CA SER A 173 -9.61 8.93 0.32
C SER A 173 -10.80 9.63 0.95
N ILE A 174 -11.90 9.75 0.21
CA ILE A 174 -13.23 10.14 0.70
C ILE A 174 -14.16 8.99 0.44
N ASP A 175 -14.78 8.52 1.47
CA ASP A 175 -15.84 7.54 1.37
C ASP A 175 -16.89 7.75 2.47
N PRO A 176 -18.00 8.44 2.17
CA PRO A 176 -19.08 8.63 3.13
C PRO A 176 -19.74 7.32 3.60
N GLN A 177 -19.45 6.22 2.92
CA GLN A 177 -19.91 4.88 3.25
C GLN A 177 -18.79 3.99 3.77
N ALA A 178 -17.64 4.56 4.21
CA ALA A 178 -16.56 3.78 4.78
C ALA A 178 -17.10 2.87 5.89
N PHE A 179 -16.77 1.58 5.79
CA PHE A 179 -17.19 0.58 6.78
C PHE A 179 -16.16 0.49 7.89
N TYR A 180 -16.62 0.41 9.15
CA TYR A 180 -15.76 0.23 10.31
C TYR A 180 -16.35 -0.75 11.30
N ARG A 181 -15.58 -1.76 11.68
CA ARG A 181 -15.92 -2.76 12.70
C ARG A 181 -14.96 -2.65 13.89
N PRO A 182 -15.36 -1.97 14.99
CA PRO A 182 -14.53 -1.80 16.17
C PRO A 182 -14.08 -3.12 16.82
N GLN A 183 -14.88 -4.16 16.70
CA GLN A 183 -14.66 -5.48 17.31
C GLN A 183 -14.38 -6.55 16.22
N SER A 184 -13.63 -6.21 15.17
CA SER A 184 -13.20 -7.20 14.19
C SER A 184 -12.34 -8.28 14.85
N ILE A 185 -12.45 -9.52 14.37
CA ILE A 185 -11.62 -10.64 14.84
C ILE A 185 -10.20 -10.41 14.36
N PRO A 186 -9.19 -10.33 15.27
CA PRO A 186 -7.82 -10.13 14.84
C PRO A 186 -7.25 -11.36 14.13
N ILE A 187 -6.36 -11.13 13.17
CA ILE A 187 -5.65 -12.18 12.44
C ILE A 187 -4.52 -12.73 13.31
N ASP A 188 -4.49 -14.04 13.50
CA ASP A 188 -3.30 -14.74 14.00
C ASP A 188 -2.30 -14.89 12.85
N TRP A 189 -1.38 -13.94 12.78
CA TRP A 189 -0.41 -13.88 11.70
C TRP A 189 0.61 -15.04 11.75
N HIS A 190 0.85 -15.64 12.91
CA HIS A 190 1.71 -16.83 13.04
C HIS A 190 1.08 -18.04 12.34
N ALA A 191 -0.23 -18.23 12.47
CA ALA A 191 -0.96 -19.29 11.79
C ALA A 191 -0.98 -19.13 10.25
N CYS A 192 -0.76 -17.92 9.75
CA CYS A 192 -0.69 -17.65 8.31
C CYS A 192 0.72 -17.81 7.73
N LEU A 193 1.74 -18.04 8.55
CA LEU A 193 3.08 -18.31 8.02
C LEU A 193 3.10 -19.70 7.36
N PRO A 194 3.85 -19.86 6.25
CA PRO A 194 4.04 -21.16 5.63
C PRO A 194 4.56 -22.17 6.66
N GLU A 195 4.00 -23.37 6.70
CA GLU A 195 4.52 -24.49 7.49
C GLU A 195 5.85 -24.98 6.90
N ASN A 196 6.89 -24.18 7.06
CA ASN A 196 8.21 -24.49 6.55
C ASN A 196 9.15 -24.80 7.72
N ASN A 197 10.10 -25.70 7.45
CA ASN A 197 11.23 -25.95 8.33
C ASN A 197 11.91 -24.61 8.68
N PRO A 198 12.40 -24.37 9.91
CA PRO A 198 13.09 -23.15 10.31
C PRO A 198 14.21 -22.72 9.34
N SER A 199 14.89 -23.69 8.69
CA SER A 199 15.89 -23.40 7.66
C SER A 199 15.29 -22.77 6.40
N ASP A 200 14.09 -23.21 5.97
CA ASP A 200 13.45 -22.69 4.76
C ASP A 200 12.90 -21.27 4.99
N LEU A 201 12.44 -20.98 6.20
CA LEU A 201 12.05 -19.62 6.62
C LEU A 201 13.26 -18.67 6.64
N PHE A 202 14.42 -19.16 7.11
CA PHE A 202 15.67 -18.40 7.11
C PHE A 202 16.13 -18.10 5.68
N ASP A 203 16.11 -19.09 4.79
CA ASP A 203 16.52 -18.95 3.39
C ASP A 203 15.56 -18.03 2.61
N LEU A 204 14.25 -18.10 2.86
CA LEU A 204 13.26 -17.19 2.28
C LEU A 204 13.47 -15.75 2.77
N LYS A 205 13.74 -15.58 4.06
CA LYS A 205 14.02 -14.27 4.65
C LYS A 205 15.28 -13.66 4.04
N HIS A 206 16.35 -14.44 3.92
CA HIS A 206 17.62 -13.99 3.34
C HIS A 206 17.51 -13.64 1.84
N LYS A 207 16.74 -14.41 1.06
CA LYS A 207 16.41 -14.08 -0.33
C LYS A 207 15.61 -12.79 -0.47
N GLN A 208 14.69 -12.50 0.46
CA GLN A 208 13.91 -11.27 0.45
C GLN A 208 14.75 -10.06 0.82
N GLU A 209 15.64 -10.18 1.81
CA GLU A 209 16.59 -9.14 2.19
C GLU A 209 17.51 -8.78 1.00
N GLN A 210 18.04 -9.77 0.29
CA GLN A 210 18.84 -9.58 -0.92
C GLN A 210 18.05 -8.91 -2.05
N THR A 211 16.77 -9.26 -2.21
CA THR A 211 15.91 -8.64 -3.22
C THR A 211 15.60 -7.18 -2.89
N LEU A 212 15.42 -6.86 -1.62
CA LEU A 212 15.20 -5.48 -1.15
C LEU A 212 16.48 -4.63 -1.28
N GLU A 213 17.65 -5.20 -0.96
CA GLU A 213 18.94 -4.53 -1.14
C GLU A 213 19.25 -4.28 -2.63
N SER A 214 18.94 -5.22 -3.51
CA SER A 214 19.11 -5.05 -4.96
C SER A 214 18.14 -4.02 -5.56
N ALA A 215 16.94 -3.90 -5.02
CA ALA A 215 15.96 -2.89 -5.42
C ALA A 215 16.26 -1.49 -4.85
N ALA A 216 17.07 -1.41 -3.79
CA ALA A 216 17.49 -0.14 -3.18
C ALA A 216 18.74 0.47 -3.85
N GLN A 217 19.44 -0.27 -4.71
CA GLN A 217 20.52 0.31 -5.52
C GLN A 217 19.91 1.22 -6.58
N PRO A 218 20.30 2.51 -6.65
CA PRO A 218 19.84 3.37 -7.73
C PRO A 218 20.37 2.76 -9.04
N GLU A 219 19.47 2.54 -10.02
CA GLU A 219 19.90 2.37 -11.40
C GLU A 219 20.78 3.58 -11.72
N GLU A 220 22.08 3.36 -11.91
CA GLU A 220 22.92 4.34 -12.56
C GLU A 220 22.33 4.56 -13.95
N LEU A 221 21.58 5.66 -14.07
CA LEU A 221 21.21 6.21 -15.37
C LEU A 221 22.53 6.43 -16.12
N PHE A 222 22.85 5.52 -17.01
CA PHE A 222 23.81 5.76 -18.06
C PHE A 222 23.36 7.03 -18.79
N GLY A 223 23.96 8.13 -18.42
CA GLY A 223 23.88 9.39 -19.15
C GLY A 223 24.57 9.23 -20.49
N GLY A 224 23.89 8.60 -21.42
CA GLY A 224 24.23 8.73 -22.85
C GLY A 224 23.66 10.05 -23.32
N ASP A 225 24.52 11.00 -23.60
CA ASP A 225 24.20 12.29 -24.23
C ASP A 225 23.45 12.02 -25.56
N PRO A 226 22.19 12.51 -25.75
CA PRO A 226 21.47 12.29 -27.01
C PRO A 226 22.12 12.91 -28.24
N ASP A 227 23.07 13.83 -28.04
CA ASP A 227 23.78 14.52 -29.16
C ASP A 227 24.87 13.68 -29.81
N ASP A 228 25.36 12.62 -29.17
CA ASP A 228 26.45 11.80 -29.76
C ASP A 228 25.95 10.85 -30.87
N ALA A 229 24.68 10.47 -30.86
CA ALA A 229 24.08 9.66 -31.92
C ALA A 229 23.75 10.46 -33.19
N ALA A 230 23.38 11.73 -33.03
CA ALA A 230 23.10 12.64 -34.16
C ALA A 230 24.34 13.09 -34.90
N MET A 231 25.45 13.31 -34.16
CA MET A 231 26.73 13.73 -34.79
C MET A 231 27.43 12.61 -35.55
N LYS A 232 27.20 11.35 -35.19
CA LYS A 232 27.74 10.18 -35.89
C LYS A 232 27.08 9.98 -37.27
N HIS A 233 25.77 10.25 -37.35
CA HIS A 233 25.01 10.11 -38.61
C HIS A 233 25.32 11.21 -39.65
N ILE A 234 25.71 12.39 -39.18
CA ILE A 234 26.13 13.52 -40.08
C ILE A 234 27.55 13.29 -40.65
N ARG A 235 28.43 12.59 -39.96
CA ARG A 235 29.79 12.26 -40.43
C ARG A 235 29.84 11.13 -41.46
N GLU A 236 28.81 10.32 -41.57
CA GLU A 236 28.72 9.23 -42.57
C GLU A 236 28.03 9.66 -43.88
N MET A 237 27.53 10.90 -43.95
CA MET A 237 26.85 11.46 -45.14
C MET A 237 27.62 12.60 -45.84
N LEU A 238 28.86 12.89 -45.40
CA LEU A 238 29.80 13.80 -46.07
C LEU A 238 31.04 13.05 -46.51
#